data_5af4d1eb86b13921f0509b9f55124610
#
_entry.id   5af4d1eb86b13921f0509b9f55124610
#
_cell.length_a   1.000
_cell.length_b   1.000
_cell.length_c   1.000
_cell.angle_alpha   90.00
_cell.angle_beta   90.00
_cell.angle_gamma   90.00
#
_symmetry.space_group_name_H-M   'P 1'
#
loop_
_entity.id
_entity.type
_entity.pdbx_description
1 polymer ?
#
loop_
_entity_poly.entity_id
_entity_poly.type
_entity_poly.pdbx_seq_one_letter_code
_entity_poly.pdbx_strand_id
1 'polypeptide(L)'
;VEIDSISHKGLRTFFTTGNARGLVGDRERIRRILAFVDAAATLDELCIPPNYGLHALTGDRAGTWSMSVTKNWRLTFRLNEHGALVDMDLEDYHGA
;
A
#
# COMPACT_ATOMS: atom_id res chain seq x y z
N VAL A 1 0.66 2.03 11.54
CA VAL A 1 1.12 0.67 11.19
C VAL A 1 2.52 0.77 10.61
N GLU A 2 3.46 0.08 11.22
CA GLU A 2 4.83 0.10 10.74
C GLU A 2 4.91 -0.54 9.35
N ILE A 3 5.57 0.15 8.43
CA ILE A 3 5.83 -0.40 7.10
C ILE A 3 7.20 -1.07 7.16
N ASP A 4 7.20 -2.39 7.26
CA ASP A 4 8.40 -3.18 7.52
C ASP A 4 9.16 -3.55 6.25
N SER A 5 8.46 -3.85 5.16
CA SER A 5 9.12 -4.15 3.90
C SER A 5 8.28 -3.72 2.69
N ILE A 6 8.97 -3.28 1.64
CA ILE A 6 8.36 -2.85 0.38
C ILE A 6 9.06 -3.58 -0.74
N SER A 7 8.31 -4.39 -1.48
CA SER A 7 8.85 -5.19 -2.57
C SER A 7 9.15 -4.35 -3.82
N HIS A 8 8.30 -3.35 -4.08
CA HIS A 8 8.46 -2.51 -5.27
C HIS A 8 9.63 -1.53 -5.07
N LYS A 9 10.64 -1.62 -5.92
CA LYS A 9 11.86 -0.83 -5.75
C LYS A 9 11.61 0.68 -5.80
N GLY A 10 10.83 1.14 -6.79
CA GLY A 10 10.53 2.57 -6.93
C GLY A 10 9.73 3.11 -5.75
N LEU A 11 8.79 2.31 -5.25
CA LEU A 11 8.00 2.67 -4.08
C LEU A 11 8.85 2.75 -2.82
N ARG A 12 9.76 1.79 -2.65
CA ARG A 12 10.69 1.77 -1.52
C ARG A 12 11.58 3.01 -1.50
N THR A 13 12.14 3.36 -2.65
CA THR A 13 12.97 4.56 -2.78
C THR A 13 12.17 5.82 -2.47
N PHE A 14 10.95 5.89 -2.96
CA PHE A 14 10.07 7.03 -2.69
C PHE A 14 9.74 7.15 -1.21
N PHE A 15 9.42 6.05 -0.56
CA PHE A 15 9.08 6.06 0.88
C PHE A 15 10.25 6.45 1.75
N THR A 16 11.46 5.96 1.43
CA THR A 16 12.63 6.19 2.28
C THR A 16 13.34 7.51 2.00
N THR A 17 13.32 8.00 0.76
CA THR A 17 14.10 9.18 0.37
C THR A 17 13.28 10.33 -0.20
N GLY A 18 12.01 10.09 -0.54
CA GLY A 18 11.19 11.07 -1.23
C GLY A 18 11.44 11.15 -2.74
N ASN A 19 12.38 10.38 -3.26
CA ASN A 19 12.71 10.38 -4.68
C ASN A 19 11.70 9.52 -5.45
N ALA A 20 10.95 10.16 -6.35
CA ALA A 20 9.89 9.51 -7.12
C ALA A 20 10.37 8.88 -8.42
N ARG A 21 11.66 8.89 -8.70
CA ARG A 21 12.21 8.26 -9.90
C ARG A 21 11.93 6.75 -9.84
N GLY A 22 11.39 6.21 -10.91
CA GLY A 22 11.03 4.79 -10.94
C GLY A 22 9.65 4.49 -10.35
N LEU A 23 8.94 5.50 -9.89
CA LEU A 23 7.58 5.36 -9.40
C LEU A 23 6.60 5.72 -10.51
N VAL A 24 5.62 4.85 -10.77
CA VAL A 24 4.57 5.10 -11.75
C VAL A 24 3.28 5.45 -11.02
N GLY A 25 2.41 6.18 -11.71
CA GLY A 25 1.11 6.55 -11.18
C GLY A 25 1.11 7.91 -10.49
N ASP A 26 0.09 8.14 -9.68
CA ASP A 26 -0.15 9.43 -9.01
C ASP A 26 0.70 9.54 -7.74
N ARG A 27 1.82 10.25 -7.84
CA ARG A 27 2.78 10.41 -6.74
C ARG A 27 2.18 11.07 -5.51
N GLU A 28 1.36 12.10 -5.70
CA GLU A 28 0.74 12.80 -4.58
C GLU A 28 -0.23 11.90 -3.82
N ARG A 29 -1.01 11.13 -4.55
CA ARG A 29 -1.94 10.20 -3.92
C ARG A 29 -1.20 9.08 -3.20
N ILE A 30 -0.14 8.56 -3.81
CA ILE A 30 0.70 7.54 -3.16
C ILE A 30 1.31 8.10 -1.88
N ARG A 31 1.80 9.33 -1.90
CA ARG A 31 2.36 9.98 -0.70
C ARG A 31 1.32 10.06 0.40
N ARG A 32 0.10 10.46 0.09
CA ARG A 32 -0.98 10.54 1.08
C ARG A 32 -1.33 9.18 1.65
N ILE A 33 -1.38 8.15 0.82
CA ILE A 33 -1.69 6.80 1.27
C ILE A 33 -0.59 6.29 2.20
N LEU A 34 0.68 6.48 1.83
CA LEU A 34 1.80 6.06 2.67
C LEU A 34 1.79 6.77 4.01
N ALA A 35 1.50 8.07 4.02
CA ALA A 35 1.41 8.83 5.26
C ALA A 35 0.23 8.35 6.12
N PHE A 36 -0.89 8.04 5.50
CA PHE A 36 -2.07 7.51 6.19
C PHE A 36 -1.76 6.17 6.86
N VAL A 37 -1.11 5.27 6.13
CA VAL A 37 -0.72 3.96 6.65
C VAL A 37 0.29 4.09 7.78
N ASP A 38 1.31 4.90 7.57
CA ASP A 38 2.40 5.07 8.54
C ASP A 38 1.89 5.67 9.86
N ALA A 39 0.92 6.59 9.78
CA ALA A 39 0.38 7.26 10.95
C ALA A 39 -0.62 6.42 11.73
N ALA A 40 -1.23 5.41 11.13
CA ALA A 40 -2.23 4.58 11.78
C ALA A 40 -1.58 3.67 12.83
N ALA A 41 -2.22 3.51 13.96
CA ALA A 41 -1.72 2.63 15.02
C ALA A 41 -2.09 1.17 14.75
N THR A 42 -3.22 0.92 14.11
CA THR A 42 -3.73 -0.43 13.88
C THR A 42 -4.36 -0.55 12.49
N LEU A 43 -4.56 -1.78 12.04
CA LEU A 43 -5.29 -2.05 10.80
C LEU A 43 -6.71 -1.48 10.86
N ASP A 44 -7.35 -1.51 12.02
CA ASP A 44 -8.70 -0.98 12.16
C ASP A 44 -8.76 0.50 11.81
N GLU A 45 -7.72 1.26 12.13
CA GLU A 45 -7.67 2.68 11.76
C GLU A 45 -7.59 2.88 10.26
N LEU A 46 -7.02 1.93 9.54
CA LEU A 46 -6.95 1.99 8.07
C LEU A 46 -8.31 1.78 7.42
N CYS A 47 -9.26 1.22 8.16
CA CYS A 47 -10.62 1.02 7.67
C CYS A 47 -11.48 2.28 7.78
N ILE A 48 -11.02 3.29 8.50
CA ILE A 48 -11.73 4.56 8.67
C ILE A 48 -11.50 5.43 7.44
N PRO A 49 -12.53 6.12 6.92
CA PRO A 49 -12.32 7.02 5.79
C PRO A 49 -11.18 8.00 6.06
N PRO A 50 -10.36 8.26 5.03
CA PRO A 50 -10.56 7.97 3.60
C PRO A 50 -10.36 6.53 3.14
N ASN A 51 -9.86 5.65 3.93
CA ASN A 51 -9.55 4.22 3.77
C ASN A 51 -9.05 3.75 2.37
N TYR A 52 -9.10 4.59 1.38
CA TYR A 52 -8.61 4.34 0.01
C TYR A 52 -9.08 3.00 -0.58
N GLY A 53 -10.31 2.61 -0.28
CA GLY A 53 -10.88 1.37 -0.79
C GLY A 53 -10.22 0.11 -0.22
N LEU A 54 -9.68 0.20 0.99
CA LEU A 54 -9.01 -0.95 1.63
C LEU A 54 -9.92 -2.16 1.68
N HIS A 55 -9.44 -3.30 1.17
CA HIS A 55 -10.16 -4.56 1.25
C HIS A 55 -9.18 -5.73 1.20
N ALA A 56 -9.62 -6.85 1.75
CA ALA A 56 -8.87 -8.10 1.69
C ALA A 56 -9.11 -8.78 0.35
N LEU A 57 -8.04 -9.29 -0.25
CA LEU A 57 -8.15 -10.08 -1.47
C LEU A 57 -8.52 -11.53 -1.11
N THR A 58 -9.08 -12.24 -2.07
CA THR A 58 -9.56 -13.61 -1.88
C THR A 58 -8.86 -14.56 -2.83
N GLY A 59 -9.19 -15.86 -2.75
CA GLY A 59 -8.62 -16.89 -3.62
C GLY A 59 -7.13 -17.07 -3.36
N ASP A 60 -6.37 -17.09 -4.43
CA ASP A 60 -4.91 -17.30 -4.37
C ASP A 60 -4.17 -16.19 -3.64
N ARG A 61 -4.83 -15.05 -3.47
CA ARG A 61 -4.23 -13.89 -2.81
C ARG A 61 -4.78 -13.65 -1.42
N ALA A 62 -5.44 -14.63 -0.84
CA ALA A 62 -5.93 -14.54 0.54
C ALA A 62 -4.76 -14.17 1.48
N GLY A 63 -5.02 -13.23 2.37
CA GLY A 63 -3.97 -12.70 3.26
C GLY A 63 -3.32 -11.43 2.73
N THR A 64 -3.61 -11.04 1.51
CA THR A 64 -3.13 -9.79 0.92
C THR A 64 -4.24 -8.74 0.98
N TRP A 65 -3.86 -7.51 1.31
CA TRP A 65 -4.76 -6.36 1.36
C TRP A 65 -4.48 -5.43 0.19
N SER A 66 -5.49 -4.69 -0.24
CA SER A 66 -5.38 -3.80 -1.38
C SER A 66 -5.98 -2.43 -1.05
N MET A 67 -5.29 -1.37 -1.47
CA MET A 67 -5.78 0.01 -1.41
C MET A 67 -5.68 0.62 -2.81
N SER A 68 -6.70 1.36 -3.22
CA SER A 68 -6.73 1.96 -4.55
C SER A 68 -5.90 3.24 -4.60
N VAL A 69 -4.98 3.31 -5.53
CA VAL A 69 -4.25 4.55 -5.84
C VAL A 69 -5.02 5.34 -6.89
N THR A 70 -5.25 4.71 -8.03
CA THR A 70 -6.07 5.23 -9.10
C THR A 70 -6.91 4.08 -9.66
N LYS A 71 -7.68 4.37 -10.70
CA LYS A 71 -8.46 3.37 -11.40
C LYS A 71 -7.59 2.17 -11.86
N ASN A 72 -6.34 2.43 -12.22
CA ASN A 72 -5.47 1.42 -12.82
C ASN A 72 -4.37 0.90 -11.88
N TRP A 73 -4.14 1.53 -10.75
CA TRP A 73 -3.04 1.19 -9.86
C TRP A 73 -3.54 1.00 -8.43
N ARG A 74 -2.96 0.01 -7.74
CA ARG A 74 -3.27 -0.27 -6.35
C ARG A 74 -2.01 -0.56 -5.56
N LEU A 75 -2.05 -0.28 -4.26
CA LEU A 75 -1.03 -0.71 -3.31
C LEU A 75 -1.52 -1.97 -2.64
N THR A 76 -0.67 -2.98 -2.58
CA THR A 76 -0.99 -4.24 -1.92
C THR A 76 0.01 -4.50 -0.82
N PHE A 77 -0.38 -5.24 0.20
CA PHE A 77 0.50 -5.57 1.31
C PHE A 77 -0.05 -6.76 2.09
N ARG A 78 0.81 -7.32 2.91
CA ARG A 78 0.44 -8.38 3.84
C ARG A 78 0.79 -7.88 5.25
N LEU A 79 0.25 -8.53 6.27
CA LEU A 79 0.61 -8.24 7.65
C LEU A 79 1.38 -9.44 8.20
N ASN A 80 2.44 -9.16 8.96
CA ASN A 80 3.17 -10.23 9.64
C ASN A 80 2.50 -10.54 10.99
N GLU A 81 3.08 -11.47 11.74
CA GLU A 81 2.53 -11.92 13.03
C GLU A 81 2.51 -10.81 14.09
N HIS A 82 3.30 -9.75 13.91
CA HIS A 82 3.36 -8.61 14.81
C HIS A 82 2.46 -7.45 14.38
N GLY A 83 1.69 -7.63 13.30
CA GLY A 83 0.83 -6.59 12.78
C GLY A 83 1.54 -5.54 11.95
N ALA A 84 2.82 -5.74 11.64
CA ALA A 84 3.55 -4.85 10.74
C ALA A 84 3.21 -5.17 9.28
N LEU A 85 3.27 -4.16 8.44
CA LEU A 85 2.96 -4.26 7.03
C LEU A 85 4.20 -4.73 6.27
N VAL A 86 4.06 -5.79 5.51
CA VAL A 86 5.18 -6.37 4.76
C VAL A 86 4.80 -6.55 3.29
N ASP A 87 5.81 -6.68 2.45
CA ASP A 87 5.68 -6.97 1.03
C ASP A 87 4.80 -5.97 0.28
N MET A 88 4.89 -4.70 0.67
CA MET A 88 4.12 -3.66 -0.01
C MET A 88 4.56 -3.57 -1.47
N ASP A 89 3.59 -3.54 -2.37
CA ASP A 89 3.83 -3.47 -3.80
C ASP A 89 2.87 -2.48 -4.45
N LEU A 90 3.27 -1.98 -5.60
CA LEU A 90 2.44 -1.13 -6.45
C LEU A 90 2.11 -1.94 -7.69
N GLU A 91 0.86 -2.30 -7.84
CA GLU A 91 0.43 -3.23 -8.88
C GLU A 91 -0.51 -2.57 -9.89
N ASP A 92 -0.34 -2.99 -11.13
CA ASP A 92 -1.24 -2.60 -12.21
C ASP A 92 -2.54 -3.41 -12.06
N TYR A 93 -3.66 -2.71 -12.06
CA TYR A 93 -4.97 -3.33 -11.89
C TYR A 93 -5.67 -3.66 -13.20
N HIS A 94 -5.02 -3.46 -14.33
CA HIS A 94 -5.60 -3.73 -15.64
C HIS A 94 -5.90 -5.22 -15.80
N GLY A 95 -7.10 -5.54 -16.27
CA GLY A 95 -7.47 -6.91 -16.56
C GLY A 95 -7.80 -7.77 -15.34
N ALA A 96 -7.87 -7.17 -14.19
CA ALA A 96 -8.23 -7.90 -12.97
C ALA A 96 -9.72 -8.13 -12.88
#